data_51609d3277c24b5f0b976a04a442c052
#
_entry.id   51609d3277c24b5f0b976a04a442c052
#
_cell.length_a   1.000
_cell.length_b   1.000
_cell.length_c   1.000
_cell.angle_alpha   90.00
_cell.angle_beta   90.00
_cell.angle_gamma   90.00
#
_symmetry.space_group_name_H-M   'P 1'
#
loop_
_entity.id
_entity.type
_entity.pdbx_description
1 polymer ?
#
loop_
_entity_poly.entity_id
_entity_poly.type
_entity_poly.pdbx_seq_one_letter_code
_entity_poly.pdbx_strand_id
1 'polypeptide(L)'
;MLVRPNLNEYHPYFERYLELVPDKGLQDILKKQQETTINLLNNITSEQAEYQYEEKKWRLKEVIGHMADVERVLSYHLLVIARGDKVSFTPFDKDLFMTNANFRQLDFKDILSDFTIVRQCTSSLISSLPEDSWIRTGTVLNHPITARALAYIIAGHELHHQTIIKERYLINKNLDSMEKGN
;
A
#
# COMPACT_ATOMS: atom_id res chain seq x y z
N MET A 1 -1.16 22.35 -1.62
CA MET A 1 -1.70 20.95 -1.69
C MET A 1 -1.09 20.29 -2.90
N LEU A 2 -0.56 19.06 -2.78
CA LEU A 2 0.02 18.34 -3.92
C LEU A 2 -1.08 18.07 -4.97
N VAL A 3 -0.86 18.54 -6.19
CA VAL A 3 -1.82 18.38 -7.29
C VAL A 3 -1.79 16.93 -7.80
N ARG A 4 -2.98 16.39 -8.09
CA ARG A 4 -3.12 15.05 -8.68
C ARG A 4 -2.28 14.94 -9.97
N PRO A 5 -1.55 13.83 -10.20
CA PRO A 5 -0.78 13.63 -11.42
C PRO A 5 -1.70 13.51 -12.65
N ASN A 6 -1.21 13.97 -13.79
CA ASN A 6 -1.89 13.80 -15.07
C ASN A 6 -1.66 12.40 -15.65
N LEU A 7 -2.49 11.98 -16.59
CA LEU A 7 -2.42 10.66 -17.23
C LEU A 7 -1.09 10.33 -17.93
N ASN A 8 -0.34 11.34 -18.35
CA ASN A 8 0.97 11.18 -18.98
C ASN A 8 2.14 11.05 -17.98
N GLU A 9 1.86 11.09 -16.67
CA GLU A 9 2.87 11.01 -15.62
C GLU A 9 3.07 9.59 -15.06
N TYR A 10 2.33 8.61 -15.56
CA TYR A 10 2.42 7.22 -15.11
C TYR A 10 1.92 6.24 -16.19
N HIS A 11 2.32 4.98 -16.07
CA HIS A 11 1.80 3.92 -16.95
C HIS A 11 0.30 3.67 -16.67
N PRO A 12 -0.57 3.47 -17.68
CA PRO A 12 -2.01 3.25 -17.52
C PRO A 12 -2.39 2.11 -16.55
N TYR A 13 -1.52 1.13 -16.38
CA TYR A 13 -1.68 0.08 -15.36
C TYR A 13 -1.98 0.61 -13.95
N PHE A 14 -1.46 1.78 -13.59
CA PHE A 14 -1.60 2.36 -12.27
C PHE A 14 -2.86 3.20 -12.08
N GLU A 15 -3.59 3.52 -13.15
CA GLU A 15 -4.81 4.35 -13.10
C GLU A 15 -5.81 3.83 -12.08
N ARG A 16 -6.03 2.51 -12.04
CA ARG A 16 -6.90 1.84 -11.07
C ARG A 16 -6.58 2.12 -9.59
N TYR A 17 -5.36 2.51 -9.28
CA TYR A 17 -4.97 2.91 -7.92
C TYR A 17 -5.23 4.41 -7.71
N LEU A 18 -4.87 5.23 -8.68
CA LEU A 18 -5.04 6.67 -8.57
C LEU A 18 -6.52 7.06 -8.48
N GLU A 19 -7.41 6.37 -9.19
CA GLU A 19 -8.86 6.60 -9.14
C GLU A 19 -9.45 6.41 -7.73
N LEU A 20 -8.86 5.54 -6.92
CA LEU A 20 -9.31 5.31 -5.55
C LEU A 20 -8.93 6.44 -4.58
N VAL A 21 -7.94 7.27 -4.94
CA VAL A 21 -7.45 8.31 -4.05
C VAL A 21 -8.41 9.50 -4.05
N PRO A 22 -8.98 9.90 -2.90
CA PRO A 22 -9.91 11.02 -2.83
C PRO A 22 -9.21 12.36 -3.12
N ASP A 23 -9.98 13.36 -3.52
CA ASP A 23 -9.48 14.71 -3.78
C ASP A 23 -9.28 15.49 -2.48
N LYS A 24 -8.22 15.14 -1.74
CA LYS A 24 -7.82 15.71 -0.44
C LYS A 24 -6.30 15.84 -0.38
N GLY A 25 -5.79 16.46 0.69
CA GLY A 25 -4.34 16.50 0.97
C GLY A 25 -3.76 15.09 1.10
N LEU A 26 -2.71 14.79 0.34
CA LEU A 26 -2.11 13.44 0.32
C LEU A 26 -1.64 13.00 1.71
N GLN A 27 -1.05 13.89 2.51
CA GLN A 27 -0.60 13.58 3.87
C GLN A 27 -1.77 13.20 4.80
N ASP A 28 -2.90 13.91 4.70
CA ASP A 28 -4.10 13.58 5.46
C ASP A 28 -4.68 12.23 5.05
N ILE A 29 -4.62 11.92 3.74
CA ILE A 29 -5.04 10.62 3.21
C ILE A 29 -4.18 9.51 3.80
N LEU A 30 -2.86 9.61 3.72
CA LEU A 30 -1.92 8.60 4.21
C LEU A 30 -2.08 8.35 5.72
N LYS A 31 -2.24 9.43 6.51
CA LYS A 31 -2.52 9.32 7.94
C LYS A 31 -3.83 8.59 8.21
N LYS A 32 -4.90 9.00 7.53
CA LYS A 32 -6.22 8.37 7.68
C LYS A 32 -6.23 6.91 7.26
N GLN A 33 -5.50 6.57 6.21
CA GLN A 33 -5.33 5.19 5.75
C GLN A 33 -4.66 4.33 6.81
N GLN A 34 -3.53 4.78 7.36
CA GLN A 34 -2.83 4.07 8.43
C GLN A 34 -3.74 3.81 9.63
N GLU A 35 -4.45 4.83 10.11
CA GLU A 35 -5.42 4.70 11.20
C GLU A 35 -6.52 3.68 10.84
N THR A 36 -7.04 3.74 9.62
CA THR A 36 -8.09 2.83 9.16
C THR A 36 -7.60 1.38 9.11
N THR A 37 -6.42 1.14 8.53
CA THR A 37 -5.84 -0.21 8.44
C THR A 37 -5.56 -0.78 9.84
N ILE A 38 -4.96 0.01 10.73
CA ILE A 38 -4.72 -0.41 12.11
C ILE A 38 -6.04 -0.75 12.81
N ASN A 39 -7.05 0.11 12.73
CA ASN A 39 -8.35 -0.12 13.39
C ASN A 39 -9.08 -1.34 12.85
N LEU A 40 -8.97 -1.65 11.55
CA LEU A 40 -9.52 -2.86 10.96
C LEU A 40 -8.87 -4.14 11.49
N LEU A 41 -7.58 -4.07 11.81
CA LEU A 41 -6.72 -5.23 12.01
C LEU A 41 -6.26 -5.45 13.46
N ASN A 42 -6.39 -4.46 14.36
CA ASN A 42 -5.93 -4.55 15.76
C ASN A 42 -6.52 -5.74 16.55
N ASN A 43 -7.74 -6.15 16.21
CA ASN A 43 -8.46 -7.20 16.91
C ASN A 43 -8.61 -8.49 16.06
N ILE A 44 -7.70 -8.68 15.10
CA ILE A 44 -7.66 -9.91 14.30
C ILE A 44 -7.05 -11.03 15.14
N THR A 45 -7.76 -12.16 15.21
CA THR A 45 -7.24 -13.37 15.85
C THR A 45 -6.20 -14.07 14.97
N SER A 46 -5.38 -14.95 15.55
CA SER A 46 -4.43 -15.75 14.78
C SER A 46 -5.13 -16.57 13.69
N GLU A 47 -6.30 -17.13 13.97
CA GLU A 47 -7.11 -17.87 13.00
C GLU A 47 -7.56 -16.98 11.84
N GLN A 48 -8.04 -15.77 12.12
CA GLN A 48 -8.42 -14.80 11.10
C GLN A 48 -7.23 -14.33 10.26
N ALA A 49 -6.05 -14.21 10.86
CA ALA A 49 -4.82 -13.86 10.13
C ALA A 49 -4.38 -14.94 9.14
N GLU A 50 -4.68 -16.21 9.46
CA GLU A 50 -4.43 -17.37 8.58
C GLU A 50 -5.54 -17.59 7.54
N TYR A 51 -6.67 -16.87 7.63
CA TYR A 51 -7.80 -17.05 6.74
C TYR A 51 -7.45 -16.68 5.30
N GLN A 52 -7.96 -17.48 4.38
CA GLN A 52 -7.78 -17.42 2.93
C GLN A 52 -9.19 -17.59 2.31
N TYR A 53 -9.69 -16.59 1.62
CA TYR A 53 -11.07 -16.58 1.13
C TYR A 53 -11.33 -17.53 -0.05
N GLU A 54 -10.27 -18.01 -0.71
CA GLU A 54 -10.34 -18.95 -1.83
C GLU A 54 -9.00 -19.71 -1.91
N GLU A 55 -9.03 -20.95 -2.37
CA GLU A 55 -7.82 -21.73 -2.63
C GLU A 55 -6.84 -20.96 -3.55
N LYS A 56 -5.56 -21.00 -3.23
CA LYS A 56 -4.46 -20.30 -3.95
C LYS A 56 -4.47 -18.77 -3.82
N LYS A 57 -5.37 -18.16 -3.03
CA LYS A 57 -5.26 -16.75 -2.65
C LYS A 57 -4.34 -16.60 -1.45
N TRP A 58 -3.84 -15.42 -1.22
CA TRP A 58 -3.02 -15.11 -0.06
C TRP A 58 -3.84 -15.14 1.24
N ARG A 59 -3.20 -15.49 2.34
CA ARG A 59 -3.76 -15.31 3.67
C ARG A 59 -3.82 -13.84 4.04
N LEU A 60 -4.67 -13.45 4.98
CA LEU A 60 -4.75 -12.05 5.40
C LEU A 60 -3.38 -11.50 5.81
N LYS A 61 -2.61 -12.25 6.61
CA LYS A 61 -1.24 -11.86 7.01
C LYS A 61 -0.29 -11.65 5.83
N GLU A 62 -0.41 -12.46 4.80
CA GLU A 62 0.38 -12.33 3.57
C GLU A 62 0.01 -11.06 2.78
N VAL A 63 -1.28 -10.68 2.77
CA VAL A 63 -1.72 -9.42 2.14
C VAL A 63 -1.10 -8.22 2.85
N ILE A 64 -1.07 -8.21 4.19
CA ILE A 64 -0.47 -7.08 4.94
C ILE A 64 1.03 -7.01 4.73
N GLY A 65 1.72 -8.16 4.72
CA GLY A 65 3.15 -8.21 4.38
C GLY A 65 3.44 -7.71 2.97
N HIS A 66 2.61 -8.12 1.98
CA HIS A 66 2.70 -7.61 0.62
C HIS A 66 2.52 -6.08 0.55
N MET A 67 1.57 -5.52 1.30
CA MET A 67 1.38 -4.07 1.34
C MET A 67 2.64 -3.36 1.84
N ALA A 68 3.28 -3.89 2.88
CA ALA A 68 4.53 -3.33 3.40
C ALA A 68 5.68 -3.43 2.38
N ASP A 69 5.86 -4.58 1.73
CA ASP A 69 6.93 -4.78 0.76
C ASP A 69 6.77 -3.88 -0.48
N VAL A 70 5.56 -3.79 -1.03
CA VAL A 70 5.28 -2.92 -2.18
C VAL A 70 5.53 -1.46 -1.80
N GLU A 71 5.12 -1.03 -0.62
CA GLU A 71 5.35 0.35 -0.18
C GLU A 71 6.85 0.65 0.00
N ARG A 72 7.66 -0.30 0.50
CA ARG A 72 9.12 -0.16 0.54
C ARG A 72 9.71 0.08 -0.85
N VAL A 73 9.32 -0.74 -1.81
CA VAL A 73 9.80 -0.60 -3.20
C VAL A 73 9.38 0.75 -3.80
N LEU A 74 8.10 1.10 -3.67
CA LEU A 74 7.59 2.36 -4.22
C LEU A 74 8.18 3.60 -3.52
N SER A 75 8.38 3.54 -2.20
CA SER A 75 9.02 4.65 -1.46
C SER A 75 10.49 4.81 -1.81
N TYR A 76 11.22 3.72 -2.08
CA TYR A 76 12.57 3.79 -2.63
C TYR A 76 12.57 4.46 -4.02
N HIS A 77 11.66 4.06 -4.92
CA HIS A 77 11.54 4.70 -6.24
C HIS A 77 11.21 6.19 -6.10
N LEU A 78 10.28 6.54 -5.21
CA LEU A 78 9.94 7.93 -4.90
C LEU A 78 11.18 8.73 -4.43
N LEU A 79 11.94 8.18 -3.48
CA LEU A 79 13.15 8.82 -2.97
C LEU A 79 14.16 9.11 -4.10
N VAL A 80 14.47 8.10 -4.90
CA VAL A 80 15.48 8.20 -5.97
C VAL A 80 15.08 9.26 -7.00
N ILE A 81 13.82 9.21 -7.47
CA ILE A 81 13.31 10.19 -8.45
C ILE A 81 13.26 11.59 -7.83
N ALA A 82 12.77 11.73 -6.61
CA ALA A 82 12.67 13.00 -5.92
C ALA A 82 14.04 13.64 -5.64
N ARG A 83 15.11 12.84 -5.53
CA ARG A 83 16.49 13.34 -5.44
C ARG A 83 17.12 13.68 -6.80
N GLY A 84 16.41 13.44 -7.90
CA GLY A 84 16.81 13.84 -9.26
C GLY A 84 17.65 12.80 -9.99
N ASP A 85 17.72 11.58 -9.49
CA ASP A 85 18.37 10.48 -10.19
C ASP A 85 17.48 9.96 -11.33
N LYS A 86 18.06 9.83 -12.53
CA LYS A 86 17.36 9.34 -13.72
C LYS A 86 17.51 7.82 -13.84
N VAL A 87 16.74 7.10 -13.04
CA VAL A 87 16.81 5.64 -13.00
C VAL A 87 15.62 5.02 -13.74
N SER A 88 15.88 3.92 -14.42
CA SER A 88 14.86 3.00 -14.93
C SER A 88 14.73 1.82 -13.97
N PHE A 89 13.54 1.66 -13.41
CA PHE A 89 13.28 0.57 -12.48
C PHE A 89 12.72 -0.65 -13.20
N THR A 90 13.31 -1.81 -12.93
CA THR A 90 12.76 -3.10 -13.35
C THR A 90 11.57 -3.46 -12.46
N PRO A 91 10.46 -3.95 -13.02
CA PRO A 91 9.37 -4.48 -12.22
C PRO A 91 9.85 -5.62 -11.32
N PHE A 92 9.40 -5.63 -10.08
CA PHE A 92 9.64 -6.76 -9.17
C PHE A 92 8.54 -7.83 -9.34
N ASP A 93 8.93 -9.09 -9.13
CA ASP A 93 8.00 -10.21 -9.14
C ASP A 93 7.35 -10.37 -7.75
N LYS A 94 6.08 -9.96 -7.64
CA LYS A 94 5.32 -10.05 -6.40
C LYS A 94 5.12 -11.47 -5.89
N ASP A 95 5.05 -12.46 -6.78
CA ASP A 95 4.82 -13.86 -6.42
C ASP A 95 6.12 -14.49 -5.90
N LEU A 96 7.26 -14.11 -6.47
CA LEU A 96 8.58 -14.44 -5.95
C LEU A 96 8.81 -13.80 -4.57
N PHE A 97 8.45 -12.53 -4.39
CA PHE A 97 8.52 -11.83 -3.08
C PHE A 97 7.69 -12.59 -2.05
N MET A 98 6.43 -12.89 -2.38
CA MET A 98 5.53 -13.62 -1.48
C MET A 98 6.09 -15.00 -1.09
N THR A 99 6.65 -15.73 -2.05
CA THR A 99 7.22 -17.07 -1.82
C THR A 99 8.41 -17.01 -0.85
N ASN A 100 9.24 -15.96 -0.93
CA ASN A 100 10.48 -15.84 -0.16
C ASN A 100 10.34 -15.01 1.13
N ALA A 101 9.24 -14.29 1.32
CA ALA A 101 9.07 -13.37 2.46
C ALA A 101 8.83 -14.08 3.81
N ASN A 102 8.50 -15.39 3.78
CA ASN A 102 8.26 -16.20 4.97
C ASN A 102 7.16 -15.67 5.93
N PHE A 103 6.21 -14.88 5.44
CA PHE A 103 5.13 -14.30 6.24
C PHE A 103 4.30 -15.34 7.01
N ARG A 104 4.25 -16.59 6.50
CA ARG A 104 3.52 -17.69 7.17
C ARG A 104 4.10 -18.06 8.53
N GLN A 105 5.39 -17.81 8.74
CA GLN A 105 6.10 -18.15 9.99
C GLN A 105 6.10 -16.97 11.00
N LEU A 106 5.75 -15.77 10.56
CA LEU A 106 5.76 -14.58 11.40
C LEU A 106 4.42 -14.40 12.13
N ASP A 107 4.48 -13.82 13.32
CA ASP A 107 3.28 -13.40 14.03
C ASP A 107 2.59 -12.25 13.29
N PHE A 108 1.26 -12.27 13.26
CA PHE A 108 0.49 -11.22 12.59
C PHE A 108 0.74 -9.83 13.18
N LYS A 109 0.96 -9.75 14.49
CA LYS A 109 1.28 -8.48 15.16
C LYS A 109 2.59 -7.88 14.67
N ASP A 110 3.59 -8.71 14.40
CA ASP A 110 4.88 -8.26 13.89
C ASP A 110 4.75 -7.75 12.46
N ILE A 111 3.98 -8.45 11.62
CA ILE A 111 3.69 -8.01 10.24
C ILE A 111 2.93 -6.68 10.23
N LEU A 112 1.94 -6.51 11.10
CA LEU A 112 1.16 -5.27 11.21
C LEU A 112 2.02 -4.12 11.75
N SER A 113 2.90 -4.41 12.72
CA SER A 113 3.89 -3.45 13.23
C SER A 113 4.84 -3.01 12.12
N ASP A 114 5.34 -3.94 11.34
CA ASP A 114 6.22 -3.69 10.21
C ASP A 114 5.57 -2.80 9.14
N PHE A 115 4.33 -3.10 8.74
CA PHE A 115 3.54 -2.23 7.85
C PHE A 115 3.40 -0.81 8.41
N THR A 116 3.15 -0.69 9.73
CA THR A 116 3.00 0.60 10.40
C THR A 116 4.30 1.43 10.33
N ILE A 117 5.44 0.81 10.57
CA ILE A 117 6.77 1.43 10.51
C ILE A 117 7.08 1.90 9.07
N VAL A 118 6.81 1.05 8.08
CA VAL A 118 7.01 1.38 6.66
C VAL A 118 6.19 2.63 6.28
N ARG A 119 4.90 2.67 6.63
CA ARG A 119 4.04 3.83 6.40
C ARG A 119 4.57 5.10 7.08
N GLN A 120 5.06 5.00 8.31
CA GLN A 120 5.67 6.14 9.00
C GLN A 120 6.91 6.66 8.26
N CYS A 121 7.78 5.76 7.79
CA CYS A 121 8.94 6.12 6.99
C CYS A 121 8.54 6.81 5.66
N THR A 122 7.55 6.27 4.95
CA THR A 122 7.02 6.86 3.71
C THR A 122 6.42 8.25 3.96
N SER A 123 5.63 8.39 5.01
CA SER A 123 5.02 9.67 5.39
C SER A 123 6.07 10.72 5.75
N SER A 124 7.12 10.33 6.47
CA SER A 124 8.27 11.19 6.78
C SER A 124 9.00 11.63 5.52
N LEU A 125 9.27 10.71 4.59
CA LEU A 125 9.87 11.05 3.29
C LEU A 125 9.01 12.08 2.55
N ILE A 126 7.72 11.80 2.35
CA ILE A 126 6.78 12.67 1.64
C ILE A 126 6.73 14.08 2.27
N SER A 127 6.75 14.16 3.60
CA SER A 127 6.72 15.44 4.31
C SER A 127 8.00 16.27 4.13
N SER A 128 9.12 15.63 3.81
CA SER A 128 10.43 16.27 3.65
C SER A 128 10.74 16.72 2.22
N LEU A 129 9.90 16.37 1.25
CA LEU A 129 10.18 16.65 -0.16
C LEU A 129 9.90 18.11 -0.52
N PRO A 130 10.86 18.83 -1.17
CA PRO A 130 10.63 20.18 -1.67
C PRO A 130 9.66 20.18 -2.86
N GLU A 131 8.99 21.31 -3.07
CA GLU A 131 7.94 21.48 -4.09
C GLU A 131 8.38 21.08 -5.50
N ASP A 132 9.59 21.47 -5.90
CA ASP A 132 10.14 21.20 -7.23
C ASP A 132 10.46 19.72 -7.46
N SER A 133 10.59 18.92 -6.42
CA SER A 133 10.90 17.48 -6.55
C SER A 133 9.71 16.66 -7.08
N TRP A 134 8.48 17.13 -6.89
CA TRP A 134 7.27 16.39 -7.24
C TRP A 134 7.08 16.11 -8.73
N ILE A 135 7.62 16.99 -9.59
CA ILE A 135 7.56 16.87 -11.05
C ILE A 135 8.78 16.16 -11.66
N ARG A 136 9.77 15.80 -10.83
CA ARG A 136 10.93 15.02 -11.30
C ARG A 136 10.47 13.64 -11.75
N THR A 137 11.13 13.14 -12.81
CA THR A 137 10.72 11.92 -13.52
C THR A 137 11.80 10.86 -13.51
N GLY A 138 11.37 9.60 -13.39
CA GLY A 138 12.12 8.39 -13.70
C GLY A 138 11.35 7.54 -14.70
N THR A 139 11.70 6.25 -14.80
CA THR A 139 11.04 5.29 -15.69
C THR A 139 10.64 4.04 -14.93
N VAL A 140 9.38 3.65 -15.04
CA VAL A 140 8.84 2.39 -14.53
C VAL A 140 7.99 1.74 -15.63
N LEU A 141 8.15 0.44 -15.85
CA LEU A 141 7.47 -0.29 -16.94
C LEU A 141 7.70 0.35 -18.32
N ASN A 142 8.92 0.88 -18.58
CA ASN A 142 9.26 1.62 -19.79
C ASN A 142 8.43 2.90 -20.06
N HIS A 143 7.75 3.41 -19.02
CA HIS A 143 7.00 4.66 -19.08
C HIS A 143 7.58 5.70 -18.11
N PRO A 144 7.50 6.99 -18.44
CA PRO A 144 7.80 8.05 -17.49
C PRO A 144 6.91 7.94 -16.26
N ILE A 145 7.48 8.21 -15.10
CA ILE A 145 6.74 8.33 -13.85
C ILE A 145 7.27 9.50 -13.05
N THR A 146 6.38 10.33 -12.52
CA THR A 146 6.79 11.43 -11.64
C THR A 146 6.82 11.00 -10.17
N ALA A 147 7.57 11.73 -9.36
CA ALA A 147 7.58 11.52 -7.91
C ALA A 147 6.16 11.65 -7.34
N ARG A 148 5.36 12.62 -7.77
CA ARG A 148 3.97 12.76 -7.30
C ARG A 148 3.09 11.59 -7.71
N ALA A 149 3.27 11.03 -8.91
CA ALA A 149 2.52 9.85 -9.33
C ALA A 149 2.82 8.65 -8.42
N LEU A 150 4.09 8.43 -8.06
CA LEU A 150 4.47 7.36 -7.11
C LEU A 150 3.81 7.55 -5.74
N ALA A 151 3.78 8.76 -5.20
CA ALA A 151 3.13 9.04 -3.92
C ALA A 151 1.61 8.76 -3.97
N TYR A 152 0.94 9.08 -5.08
CA TYR A 152 -0.47 8.72 -5.29
C TYR A 152 -0.69 7.22 -5.50
N ILE A 153 0.23 6.53 -6.18
CA ILE A 153 0.18 5.06 -6.35
C ILE A 153 0.31 4.36 -4.99
N ILE A 154 1.20 4.83 -4.11
CA ILE A 154 1.33 4.30 -2.74
C ILE A 154 -0.01 4.41 -2.00
N ALA A 155 -0.63 5.59 -2.02
CA ALA A 155 -1.93 5.79 -1.37
C ALA A 155 -3.02 4.92 -1.99
N GLY A 156 -3.10 4.85 -3.31
CA GLY A 156 -4.11 4.06 -4.02
C GLY A 156 -3.94 2.55 -3.85
N HIS A 157 -2.72 2.06 -3.76
CA HIS A 157 -2.42 0.65 -3.52
C HIS A 157 -2.96 0.19 -2.15
N GLU A 158 -2.76 0.97 -1.09
CA GLU A 158 -3.35 0.66 0.21
C GLU A 158 -4.88 0.68 0.17
N LEU A 159 -5.51 1.68 -0.46
CA LEU A 159 -6.98 1.74 -0.60
C LEU A 159 -7.53 0.51 -1.32
N HIS A 160 -6.85 0.08 -2.38
CA HIS A 160 -7.20 -1.15 -3.09
C HIS A 160 -7.20 -2.36 -2.15
N HIS A 161 -6.15 -2.53 -1.38
CA HIS A 161 -6.06 -3.65 -0.44
C HIS A 161 -6.99 -3.51 0.76
N GLN A 162 -7.25 -2.31 1.27
CA GLN A 162 -8.28 -2.09 2.29
C GLN A 162 -9.67 -2.55 1.82
N THR A 163 -10.00 -2.30 0.56
CA THR A 163 -11.27 -2.77 -0.05
C THR A 163 -11.31 -4.30 -0.09
N ILE A 164 -10.25 -4.93 -0.60
CA ILE A 164 -10.15 -6.40 -0.65
C ILE A 164 -10.25 -7.00 0.77
N ILE A 165 -9.56 -6.43 1.75
CA ILE A 165 -9.60 -6.91 3.14
C ILE A 165 -11.03 -6.85 3.69
N LYS A 166 -11.72 -5.73 3.52
CA LYS A 166 -13.10 -5.56 4.00
C LYS A 166 -14.06 -6.53 3.31
N GLU A 167 -13.94 -6.69 2.00
CA GLU A 167 -14.91 -7.42 1.19
C GLU A 167 -14.64 -8.93 1.11
N ARG A 168 -13.43 -9.39 1.42
CA ARG A 168 -13.06 -10.79 1.24
C ARG A 168 -12.61 -11.48 2.53
N TYR A 169 -11.97 -10.74 3.44
CA TYR A 169 -11.38 -11.30 4.66
C TYR A 169 -12.19 -11.02 5.93
N LEU A 170 -12.96 -9.92 5.97
CA LEU A 170 -13.67 -9.49 7.18
C LEU A 170 -15.21 -9.60 7.10
N ILE A 171 -15.76 -10.17 6.03
CA ILE A 171 -17.22 -10.33 5.85
C ILE A 171 -17.86 -11.04 7.04
N ASN A 172 -17.25 -12.11 7.55
CA ASN A 172 -17.79 -12.92 8.62
C ASN A 172 -17.75 -12.26 10.00
N LYS A 173 -16.94 -11.18 10.19
CA LYS A 173 -16.94 -10.41 11.45
C LYS A 173 -18.30 -9.80 11.77
N ASN A 174 -19.09 -9.45 10.75
CA ASN A 174 -20.41 -8.82 10.93
C ASN A 174 -21.51 -9.83 11.27
N LEU A 175 -21.34 -11.10 10.91
CA LEU A 175 -22.32 -12.16 11.24
C LEU A 175 -22.17 -12.62 12.70
N ASP A 176 -20.94 -12.85 13.19
CA ASP A 176 -20.67 -13.26 14.57
C ASP A 176 -21.02 -12.18 15.61
N SER A 177 -21.01 -10.91 15.24
CA SER A 177 -21.41 -9.81 16.11
C SER A 177 -22.95 -9.67 16.22
N MET A 178 -23.70 -10.14 15.23
CA MET A 178 -25.18 -10.13 15.25
C MET A 178 -25.74 -11.33 16.02
N GLU A 179 -25.04 -12.47 16.06
CA GLU A 179 -25.48 -13.66 16.83
C GLU A 179 -25.18 -13.57 18.34
N LYS A 180 -24.25 -12.72 18.77
CA LYS A 180 -23.90 -12.51 20.19
C LYS A 180 -24.66 -11.37 20.86
N GLY A 181 -25.60 -10.73 20.16
CA GLY A 181 -26.42 -9.60 20.63
C GLY A 181 -27.90 -9.96 20.88
N ASN A 182 -28.28 -11.24 20.95
CA ASN A 182 -29.62 -11.71 21.34
C ASN A 182 -29.59 -12.44 22.65
#